data_e2f777333fdd1644818942b5471e56c5
#
_entry.id   e2f777333fdd1644818942b5471e56c5
#
_cell.length_a   1.000
_cell.length_b   1.000
_cell.length_c   1.000
_cell.angle_alpha   90.00
_cell.angle_beta   90.00
_cell.angle_gamma   90.00
#
_symmetry.space_group_name_H-M   'P 1'
#
loop_
_entity.id
_entity.type
_entity.pdbx_description
1 polymer ?
#
loop_
_entity_poly.entity_id
_entity_poly.type
_entity_poly.pdbx_seq_one_letter_code
_entity_poly.pdbx_strand_id
1 'polypeptide(L)'
;MTIKKLKSLTKEEFLKYPDATESIYIAMQNSKEGWIEIWKEDKSVHEKGYTDAFGEGISCYLYTTDRWYTTSVIRHINWEVVYFDTLNSRYYFKFEEHALD
;
A
#
# COMPACT_ATOMS: atom_id res chain seq x y z
N MET A 1 0.12 -4.77 15.67
CA MET A 1 -1.23 -4.47 15.15
C MET A 1 -1.17 -4.38 13.63
N THR A 2 -2.12 -4.98 12.96
CA THR A 2 -2.11 -4.99 11.51
C THR A 2 -2.74 -3.72 10.94
N ILE A 3 -2.42 -3.37 9.71
CA ILE A 3 -3.03 -2.22 9.03
C ILE A 3 -4.55 -2.39 8.96
N LYS A 4 -5.02 -3.61 8.74
CA LYS A 4 -6.44 -3.88 8.67
C LYS A 4 -7.17 -3.50 9.96
N LYS A 5 -6.57 -3.83 11.10
CA LYS A 5 -7.13 -3.47 12.39
C LYS A 5 -7.07 -1.95 12.61
N LEU A 6 -5.98 -1.31 12.19
CA LEU A 6 -5.87 0.16 12.31
C LEU A 6 -6.93 0.87 11.48
N LYS A 7 -7.27 0.33 10.30
CA LYS A 7 -8.31 0.90 9.44
C LYS A 7 -9.70 0.80 10.07
N SER A 8 -9.91 -0.14 10.98
CA SER A 8 -11.21 -0.32 11.64
C SER A 8 -11.41 0.60 12.84
N LEU A 9 -10.35 1.29 13.28
CA LEU A 9 -10.44 2.21 14.40
C LEU A 9 -11.13 3.51 14.00
N THR A 10 -11.76 4.17 14.95
CA THR A 10 -12.24 5.54 14.71
C THR A 10 -11.04 6.47 14.61
N LYS A 11 -11.22 7.64 14.04
CA LYS A 11 -10.18 8.64 13.96
C LYS A 11 -9.63 8.96 15.35
N GLU A 12 -10.51 9.10 16.34
CA GLU A 12 -10.11 9.42 17.70
C GLU A 12 -9.25 8.32 18.30
N GLU A 13 -9.62 7.08 18.12
CA GLU A 13 -8.83 5.94 18.58
C GLU A 13 -7.49 5.86 17.86
N PHE A 14 -7.49 6.06 16.55
CA PHE A 14 -6.27 5.99 15.76
C PHE A 14 -5.25 7.04 16.19
N LEU A 15 -5.71 8.27 16.47
CA LEU A 15 -4.80 9.36 16.81
C LEU A 15 -4.15 9.22 18.19
N LYS A 16 -4.54 8.20 18.98
CA LYS A 16 -3.89 7.91 20.25
C LYS A 16 -2.58 7.15 20.08
N TYR A 17 -2.33 6.59 18.89
CA TYR A 17 -1.10 5.86 18.67
C TYR A 17 0.08 6.80 18.38
N PRO A 18 1.31 6.43 18.79
CA PRO A 18 2.49 7.22 18.48
C PRO A 18 2.65 7.40 16.98
N ASP A 19 3.04 8.57 16.57
CA ASP A 19 3.30 8.90 15.15
C ASP A 19 2.04 8.87 14.26
N ALA A 20 0.87 8.67 14.82
CA ALA A 20 -0.37 8.72 14.07
C ALA A 20 -0.71 10.17 13.72
N THR A 21 -1.08 10.41 12.49
CA THR A 21 -1.49 11.73 12.03
C THR A 21 -2.83 11.63 11.31
N GLU A 22 -3.53 12.73 11.21
CA GLU A 22 -4.77 12.78 10.46
C GLU A 22 -4.56 12.46 9.00
N SER A 23 -3.44 12.90 8.41
CA SER A 23 -3.12 12.60 7.02
C SER A 23 -2.97 11.10 6.78
N ILE A 24 -2.32 10.40 7.69
CA ILE A 24 -2.15 8.95 7.59
C ILE A 24 -3.50 8.25 7.75
N TYR A 25 -4.32 8.72 8.69
CA TYR A 25 -5.64 8.15 8.88
C TYR A 25 -6.47 8.24 7.59
N ILE A 26 -6.50 9.41 6.96
CA ILE A 26 -7.24 9.63 5.71
C ILE A 26 -6.67 8.75 4.59
N ALA A 27 -5.36 8.68 4.47
CA ALA A 27 -4.71 7.85 3.46
C ALA A 27 -5.09 6.37 3.61
N MET A 28 -5.12 5.88 4.85
CA MET A 28 -5.51 4.50 5.11
C MET A 28 -6.97 4.25 4.80
N GLN A 29 -7.87 5.18 5.12
CA GLN A 29 -9.30 5.01 4.84
C GLN A 29 -9.59 5.03 3.34
N ASN A 30 -8.79 5.73 2.56
CA ASN A 30 -8.95 5.81 1.12
C ASN A 30 -8.12 4.77 0.34
N SER A 31 -7.43 3.89 1.05
CA SER A 31 -6.55 2.92 0.42
C SER A 31 -7.31 1.72 -0.13
N LYS A 32 -6.68 1.06 -1.10
CA LYS A 32 -7.21 -0.17 -1.68
C LYS A 32 -6.48 -1.37 -1.08
N GLU A 33 -7.19 -2.46 -0.86
CA GLU A 33 -6.56 -3.71 -0.44
C GLU A 33 -6.76 -4.78 -1.50
N GLY A 34 -5.89 -5.76 -1.51
CA GLY A 34 -6.00 -6.89 -2.43
C GLY A 34 -4.65 -7.50 -2.78
N TRP A 35 -4.69 -8.45 -3.69
CA TRP A 35 -3.49 -9.07 -4.22
C TRP A 35 -2.91 -8.18 -5.28
N ILE A 36 -1.62 -7.87 -5.17
CA ILE A 36 -0.93 -6.92 -6.03
C ILE A 36 0.43 -7.46 -6.44
N GLU A 37 0.82 -7.14 -7.64
CA GLU A 37 2.16 -7.41 -8.13
C GLU A 37 2.79 -6.05 -8.38
N ILE A 38 4.03 -5.86 -7.93
CA ILE A 38 4.78 -4.61 -8.15
C ILE A 38 6.15 -4.94 -8.74
N TRP A 39 6.64 -4.07 -9.58
CA TRP A 39 7.97 -4.26 -10.18
C TRP A 39 8.59 -2.92 -10.57
N LYS A 40 9.90 -2.92 -10.69
CA LYS A 40 10.62 -1.77 -11.25
C LYS A 40 11.03 -2.09 -12.68
N GLU A 41 11.12 -1.05 -13.49
CA GLU A 41 11.46 -1.21 -14.90
C GLU A 41 12.82 -1.86 -15.12
N ASP A 42 13.78 -1.59 -14.23
CA ASP A 42 15.12 -2.19 -14.31
C ASP A 42 15.17 -3.62 -13.77
N LYS A 43 14.02 -4.15 -13.34
CA LYS A 43 13.88 -5.50 -12.82
C LYS A 43 14.59 -5.75 -11.49
N SER A 44 15.04 -4.70 -10.80
CA SER A 44 15.68 -4.84 -9.49
C SER A 44 14.67 -5.24 -8.42
N VAL A 45 13.39 -5.00 -8.65
CA VAL A 45 12.31 -5.38 -7.74
C VAL A 45 11.21 -6.04 -8.56
N HIS A 46 10.71 -7.17 -8.07
CA HIS A 46 9.53 -7.83 -8.61
C HIS A 46 8.92 -8.64 -7.47
N GLU A 47 7.85 -8.14 -6.89
CA GLU A 47 7.22 -8.76 -5.72
C GLU A 47 5.73 -8.95 -5.99
N LYS A 48 5.17 -10.02 -5.43
CA LYS A 48 3.77 -10.33 -5.57
C LYS A 48 3.23 -10.77 -4.22
N GLY A 49 2.17 -10.18 -3.77
CA GLY A 49 1.60 -10.50 -2.47
C GLY A 49 0.32 -9.76 -2.19
N TYR A 50 -0.12 -9.82 -0.95
CA TYR A 50 -1.33 -9.15 -0.50
C TYR A 50 -0.97 -7.84 0.20
N THR A 51 -1.71 -6.78 -0.09
CA THR A 51 -1.57 -5.52 0.65
C THR A 51 -2.89 -5.16 1.32
N ASP A 52 -2.82 -4.73 2.58
CA ASP A 52 -3.98 -4.24 3.32
C ASP A 52 -4.30 -2.78 2.99
N ALA A 53 -3.33 -2.04 2.51
CA ALA A 53 -3.52 -0.62 2.23
C ALA A 53 -2.58 -0.15 1.13
N PHE A 54 -3.15 0.26 0.02
CA PHE A 54 -2.39 0.79 -1.11
C PHE A 54 -2.97 2.16 -1.44
N GLY A 55 -2.20 3.19 -1.22
CA GLY A 55 -2.67 4.56 -1.45
C GLY A 55 -1.57 5.59 -1.27
N GLU A 56 -1.85 6.81 -1.73
CA GLU A 56 -0.90 7.92 -1.56
C GLU A 56 -0.82 8.30 -0.10
N GLY A 57 0.37 8.62 0.37
CA GLY A 57 0.61 9.06 1.74
C GLY A 57 1.02 7.95 2.71
N ILE A 58 1.04 6.71 2.28
CA ILE A 58 1.46 5.58 3.10
C ILE A 58 2.41 4.67 2.32
N SER A 59 3.21 3.89 3.04
CA SER A 59 4.08 2.89 2.42
C SER A 59 3.24 1.71 1.96
N CYS A 60 3.66 1.04 0.90
CA CYS A 60 3.04 -0.20 0.47
C CYS A 60 3.68 -1.36 1.22
N TYR A 61 2.87 -2.12 1.96
CA TYR A 61 3.31 -3.33 2.63
C TYR A 61 2.75 -4.52 1.86
N LEU A 62 3.63 -5.41 1.44
CA LEU A 62 3.23 -6.63 0.77
C LEU A 62 3.53 -7.83 1.63
N TYR A 63 2.53 -8.65 1.86
CA TYR A 63 2.71 -9.93 2.56
C TYR A 63 2.87 -10.99 1.48
N THR A 64 4.11 -11.37 1.21
CA THR A 64 4.42 -12.43 0.23
C THR A 64 4.37 -13.79 0.92
N THR A 65 4.61 -14.87 0.20
CA THR A 65 4.54 -16.22 0.77
C THR A 65 5.64 -16.49 1.80
N ASP A 66 6.74 -15.79 1.72
CA ASP A 66 7.90 -16.06 2.56
C ASP A 66 8.43 -14.84 3.33
N ARG A 67 7.96 -13.66 3.05
CA ARG A 67 8.47 -12.46 3.70
C ARG A 67 7.53 -11.26 3.51
N TRP A 68 7.84 -10.20 4.19
CA TRP A 68 7.17 -8.93 3.99
C TRP A 68 8.06 -8.04 3.14
N TYR A 69 7.49 -7.33 2.20
CA TYR A 69 8.22 -6.35 1.41
C TYR A 69 7.56 -4.99 1.62
N THR A 70 8.36 -3.97 1.85
CA THR A 70 7.86 -2.63 2.14
C THR A 70 8.52 -1.61 1.24
N THR A 71 7.74 -0.72 0.66
CA THR A 71 8.28 0.42 -0.10
C THR A 71 8.38 1.64 0.80
N SER A 72 9.04 2.68 0.33
CA SER A 72 8.94 4.00 0.95
C SER A 72 7.52 4.55 0.75
N VAL A 73 7.19 5.64 1.42
CA VAL A 73 5.87 6.24 1.33
C VAL A 73 5.53 6.57 -0.13
N ILE A 74 4.35 6.17 -0.56
CA ILE A 74 3.87 6.45 -1.90
C ILE A 74 3.50 7.92 -1.99
N ARG A 75 4.04 8.62 -2.95
CA ARG A 75 3.82 10.05 -3.13
C ARG A 75 2.80 10.36 -4.23
N HIS A 76 2.70 9.51 -5.23
CA HIS A 76 1.80 9.70 -6.35
C HIS A 76 1.43 8.35 -6.96
N ILE A 77 0.17 8.18 -7.32
CA ILE A 77 -0.29 6.99 -8.03
C ILE A 77 -0.96 7.42 -9.32
N ASN A 78 -0.54 6.82 -10.43
CA ASN A 78 -1.22 6.99 -11.71
C ASN A 78 -2.02 5.71 -11.99
N TRP A 79 -3.33 5.80 -11.86
CA TRP A 79 -4.20 4.63 -12.02
C TRP A 79 -4.45 4.24 -13.47
N GLU A 80 -4.20 5.15 -14.42
CA GLU A 80 -4.37 4.84 -15.83
C GLU A 80 -3.21 4.04 -16.39
N VAL A 81 -1.99 4.46 -16.10
CA VAL A 81 -0.77 3.80 -16.57
C VAL A 81 -0.32 2.74 -15.59
N VAL A 82 -0.87 2.72 -14.39
CA VAL A 82 -0.63 1.80 -13.29
C VAL A 82 0.82 1.80 -12.80
N TYR A 83 1.25 2.97 -12.35
CA TYR A 83 2.53 3.11 -11.65
C TYR A 83 2.36 3.97 -10.40
N PHE A 84 3.29 3.85 -9.48
CA PHE A 84 3.34 4.77 -8.35
C PHE A 84 4.78 5.22 -8.10
N ASP A 85 4.92 6.42 -7.56
CA ASP A 85 6.21 6.99 -7.25
C ASP A 85 6.39 7.11 -5.75
N THR A 86 7.57 6.76 -5.28
CA THR A 86 8.08 7.13 -3.96
C THR A 86 9.07 8.26 -4.15
N LEU A 87 9.75 8.68 -3.11
CA LEU A 87 10.71 9.78 -3.23
C LEU A 87 11.80 9.50 -4.28
N ASN A 88 12.28 8.28 -4.32
CA ASN A 88 13.44 7.94 -5.15
C ASN A 88 13.17 6.91 -6.26
N SER A 89 11.99 6.38 -6.36
CA SER A 89 11.75 5.26 -7.26
C SER A 89 10.37 5.29 -7.88
N ARG A 90 10.26 4.72 -9.05
CA ARG A 90 8.98 4.45 -9.70
C ARG A 90 8.76 2.95 -9.77
N TYR A 91 7.57 2.52 -9.34
CA TYR A 91 7.16 1.13 -9.40
C TYR A 91 5.94 1.03 -10.29
N TYR A 92 5.85 -0.03 -11.07
CA TYR A 92 4.65 -0.38 -11.80
C TYR A 92 3.87 -1.39 -10.97
N PHE A 93 2.57 -1.47 -11.14
CA PHE A 93 1.77 -2.39 -10.35
C PHE A 93 0.60 -2.94 -11.14
N LYS A 94 0.07 -4.04 -10.64
CA LYS A 94 -1.14 -4.65 -11.17
C LYS A 94 -1.86 -5.35 -10.04
N PHE A 95 -3.12 -4.99 -9.82
CA PHE A 95 -3.95 -5.73 -8.87
C PHE A 95 -4.55 -6.95 -9.58
N GLU A 96 -4.60 -8.08 -8.87
CA GLU A 96 -5.26 -9.25 -9.41
C GLU A 96 -6.74 -9.11 -9.17
N GLU A 97 -7.51 -9.31 -10.23
CA GLU A 97 -8.92 -9.42 -10.09
C GLU A 97 -9.25 -10.88 -10.05
N HIS A 98 -9.69 -11.33 -8.91
CA HIS A 98 -10.19 -12.67 -8.83
C HIS A 98 -11.59 -12.64 -9.43
N ALA A 99 -11.77 -13.38 -10.50
CA ALA A 99 -13.09 -13.55 -10.98
C ALA A 99 -13.89 -14.10 -9.86
N LEU A 100 -14.92 -13.43 -9.53
CA LEU A 100 -15.68 -13.90 -8.58
C LEU A 100 -16.48 -14.83 -8.98
N ASP A 101 -16.20 -15.61 -8.51
CA ASP A 101 -16.82 -16.57 -8.58
C ASP A 101 -18.03 -16.74 -7.86
#